data_252ec7abefb9448fc09b9a18b2eea96e
#
_entry.id   252ec7abefb9448fc09b9a18b2eea96e
#
_cell.length_a   1.000
_cell.length_b   1.000
_cell.length_c   1.000
_cell.angle_alpha   90.00
_cell.angle_beta   90.00
_cell.angle_gamma   90.00
#
_symmetry.space_group_name_H-M   'P 1'
#
loop_
_entity.id
_entity.type
_entity.pdbx_description
1 polymer ?
#
loop_
_entity_poly.entity_id
_entity_poly.type
_entity_poly.pdbx_seq_one_letter_code
_entity_poly.pdbx_strand_id
1 'polypeptide(L)'
;MTDVAARAASTPTASFAKVSEWGSGWEGRYTITNGGSTAITSWQVRFDLPAGTTVGSHWNATLTSSGQRHTFGNVSWNGRIAPGASVTFGFIGNGSGAPTGCQLNGQPCGGGTGPTPTPTATPTGVPPTVPPGGVTPVAANGQLRVCGRQLCNAAGKAIQLRGMSTHGLQWYADCATPASLDVLARQWQADVLRISMYIQEGGYETDPRGFTDLVHNYIEMATTRGMYAIVDWHMLTPGDPNHNLERARTFFAEIADRHRAKNNVIYEIANEPNGVAWSAVKSYADQVIPVIRSRDSDAVVLVGTPDWSSLGASGSGGGADVIAANPVDAGNVMYVFHFYAASHDDYYLDTVRSAADRLPLFVTEFGTQDYSGDGPNDFAMAQRYLDLFASRKISWVNWNFSDDFRSGAVFTTGTCAAGAFGDTARLKEAGRWVRDRIRTPDDF
;
A
#
# COMPACT_ATOMS: atom_id res chain seq x y z
N MET A 1 52.21 -16.85 -6.54
CA MET A 1 51.09 -17.46 -7.27
C MET A 1 50.06 -17.82 -6.23
N THR A 2 49.10 -16.95 -6.05
CA THR A 2 47.98 -17.18 -5.10
C THR A 2 46.87 -17.86 -5.83
N ASP A 3 46.59 -19.09 -5.43
CA ASP A 3 45.54 -19.96 -5.95
C ASP A 3 44.18 -19.30 -5.61
N VAL A 4 43.51 -18.74 -6.60
CA VAL A 4 42.13 -18.28 -6.46
C VAL A 4 41.28 -19.54 -6.65
N ALA A 5 40.84 -20.13 -5.55
CA ALA A 5 39.89 -21.23 -5.59
C ALA A 5 38.62 -20.80 -6.33
N ALA A 6 38.38 -21.38 -7.48
CA ALA A 6 37.16 -21.21 -8.26
C ALA A 6 35.96 -21.65 -7.40
N ARG A 7 35.12 -20.70 -6.99
CA ARG A 7 33.87 -20.97 -6.28
C ARG A 7 32.97 -21.77 -7.23
N ALA A 8 32.65 -23.00 -6.86
CA ALA A 8 31.75 -23.83 -7.62
C ALA A 8 30.43 -23.06 -7.89
N ALA A 9 30.01 -23.00 -9.15
CA ALA A 9 28.73 -22.39 -9.53
C ALA A 9 27.61 -23.18 -8.85
N SER A 10 26.90 -22.54 -7.92
CA SER A 10 25.74 -23.16 -7.26
C SER A 10 24.55 -23.15 -8.22
N THR A 11 23.79 -24.25 -8.24
CA THR A 11 22.57 -24.36 -9.07
C THR A 11 21.47 -23.43 -8.52
N PRO A 12 20.50 -23.03 -9.36
CA PRO A 12 19.32 -22.32 -8.87
C PRO A 12 18.59 -23.11 -7.77
N THR A 13 18.11 -22.42 -6.76
CA THR A 13 17.41 -23.01 -5.61
C THR A 13 16.07 -22.32 -5.36
N ALA A 14 15.12 -23.04 -4.75
CA ALA A 14 13.90 -22.46 -4.21
C ALA A 14 13.73 -22.93 -2.75
N SER A 15 13.56 -21.97 -1.85
CA SER A 15 13.38 -22.26 -0.41
C SER A 15 12.01 -21.79 0.06
N PHE A 16 11.35 -22.62 0.87
CA PHE A 16 10.06 -22.32 1.47
C PHE A 16 10.23 -21.84 2.92
N ALA A 17 9.43 -20.86 3.31
CA ALA A 17 9.27 -20.44 4.70
C ALA A 17 7.79 -20.19 5.01
N LYS A 18 7.30 -20.65 6.16
CA LYS A 18 6.07 -20.12 6.77
C LYS A 18 6.43 -18.77 7.39
N VAL A 19 5.79 -17.70 6.92
CA VAL A 19 6.07 -16.32 7.37
C VAL A 19 5.24 -15.97 8.59
N SER A 20 3.99 -16.44 8.61
CA SER A 20 3.06 -16.32 9.73
C SER A 20 2.12 -17.51 9.78
N GLU A 21 1.55 -17.80 10.95
CA GLU A 21 0.60 -18.88 11.16
C GLU A 21 -0.49 -18.45 12.14
N TRP A 22 -1.74 -18.84 11.84
CA TRP A 22 -2.92 -18.60 12.69
C TRP A 22 -3.78 -19.86 12.71
N GLY A 23 -4.76 -19.94 13.60
CA GLY A 23 -5.47 -21.19 13.89
C GLY A 23 -6.12 -21.91 12.70
N SER A 24 -6.43 -21.22 11.60
CA SER A 24 -7.06 -21.82 10.40
C SER A 24 -6.18 -21.81 9.16
N GLY A 25 -4.96 -21.23 9.21
CA GLY A 25 -4.09 -21.13 8.05
C GLY A 25 -2.74 -20.50 8.35
N TRP A 26 -1.98 -20.23 7.29
CA TRP A 26 -0.64 -19.67 7.35
C TRP A 26 -0.28 -18.93 6.05
N GLU A 27 0.64 -17.97 6.15
CA GLU A 27 1.30 -17.37 4.99
C GLU A 27 2.58 -18.14 4.67
N GLY A 28 2.72 -18.57 3.42
CA GLY A 28 3.92 -19.21 2.90
C GLY A 28 4.61 -18.35 1.87
N ARG A 29 5.94 -18.42 1.86
CA ARG A 29 6.78 -17.72 0.88
C ARG A 29 7.81 -18.68 0.31
N TYR A 30 7.97 -18.63 -1.01
CA TYR A 30 9.10 -19.21 -1.70
C TYR A 30 10.07 -18.12 -2.12
N THR A 31 11.36 -18.34 -1.88
CA THR A 31 12.46 -17.53 -2.41
C THR A 31 13.20 -18.33 -3.44
N ILE A 32 13.25 -17.87 -4.69
CA ILE A 32 13.99 -18.47 -5.79
C ILE A 32 15.28 -17.69 -5.96
N THR A 33 16.42 -18.36 -5.77
CA THR A 33 17.74 -17.75 -5.89
C THR A 33 18.47 -18.33 -7.10
N ASN A 34 18.97 -17.46 -7.97
CA ASN A 34 19.82 -17.86 -9.06
C ASN A 34 21.28 -17.94 -8.62
N GLY A 35 21.69 -19.11 -8.13
CA GLY A 35 23.10 -19.36 -7.80
C GLY A 35 24.01 -19.64 -9.00
N GLY A 36 23.46 -19.74 -10.21
CA GLY A 36 24.19 -19.97 -11.46
C GLY A 36 24.90 -18.73 -12.00
N SER A 37 25.65 -18.93 -13.09
CA SER A 37 26.38 -17.84 -13.80
C SER A 37 25.60 -17.20 -14.96
N THR A 38 24.45 -17.78 -15.33
CA THR A 38 23.54 -17.27 -16.39
C THR A 38 22.21 -16.85 -15.81
N ALA A 39 21.59 -15.84 -16.41
CA ALA A 39 20.27 -15.40 -15.96
C ALA A 39 19.21 -16.48 -16.21
N ILE A 40 18.34 -16.73 -15.23
CA ILE A 40 17.10 -17.43 -15.43
C ILE A 40 16.17 -16.52 -16.21
N THR A 41 15.47 -17.01 -17.22
CA THR A 41 14.53 -16.22 -18.03
C THR A 41 13.07 -16.51 -17.71
N SER A 42 12.79 -17.65 -17.06
CA SER A 42 11.49 -18.02 -16.53
C SER A 42 11.68 -19.05 -15.41
N TRP A 43 10.72 -19.07 -14.48
CA TRP A 43 10.77 -20.02 -13.40
C TRP A 43 9.38 -20.63 -13.12
N GLN A 44 9.41 -21.86 -12.62
CA GLN A 44 8.23 -22.57 -12.17
C GLN A 44 8.59 -23.37 -10.91
N VAL A 45 7.85 -23.16 -9.83
CA VAL A 45 7.97 -23.95 -8.58
C VAL A 45 6.75 -24.85 -8.45
N ARG A 46 6.99 -26.13 -8.31
CA ARG A 46 5.95 -27.15 -8.11
C ARG A 46 6.12 -27.84 -6.76
N PHE A 47 5.02 -28.05 -6.06
CA PHE A 47 4.99 -28.78 -4.78
C PHE A 47 3.63 -29.41 -4.53
N ASP A 48 3.55 -30.28 -3.55
CA ASP A 48 2.31 -30.89 -3.09
C ASP A 48 1.97 -30.36 -1.67
N LEU A 49 0.68 -30.08 -1.42
CA LEU A 49 0.17 -29.81 -0.08
C LEU A 49 -0.50 -31.07 0.49
N PRO A 50 -0.43 -31.31 1.80
CA PRO A 50 -1.12 -32.48 2.40
C PRO A 50 -2.64 -32.31 2.33
N ALA A 51 -3.37 -33.41 2.42
CA ALA A 51 -4.82 -33.40 2.45
C ALA A 51 -5.35 -32.53 3.59
N GLY A 52 -6.39 -31.75 3.30
CA GLY A 52 -6.94 -30.77 4.25
C GLY A 52 -6.25 -29.41 4.24
N THR A 53 -5.21 -29.23 3.41
CA THR A 53 -4.60 -27.92 3.17
C THR A 53 -4.85 -27.50 1.73
N THR A 54 -5.29 -26.26 1.52
CA THR A 54 -5.56 -25.68 0.19
C THR A 54 -4.82 -24.37 0.01
N VAL A 55 -4.54 -24.00 -1.24
CA VAL A 55 -4.02 -22.66 -1.57
C VAL A 55 -5.19 -21.69 -1.63
N GLY A 56 -5.10 -20.62 -0.86
CA GLY A 56 -5.96 -19.45 -0.93
C GLY A 56 -5.41 -18.39 -1.87
N SER A 57 -5.37 -17.13 -1.42
CA SER A 57 -4.77 -16.02 -2.17
C SER A 57 -3.27 -16.29 -2.41
N HIS A 58 -2.76 -15.84 -3.54
CA HIS A 58 -1.34 -15.91 -3.90
C HIS A 58 -0.92 -14.64 -4.63
N TRP A 59 0.38 -14.36 -4.64
CA TRP A 59 0.94 -13.13 -5.22
C TRP A 59 2.32 -13.39 -5.81
N ASN A 60 2.69 -12.55 -6.77
CA ASN A 60 3.95 -12.59 -7.51
C ASN A 60 4.18 -13.90 -8.28
N ALA A 61 3.12 -14.63 -8.57
CA ALA A 61 3.16 -15.86 -9.37
C ALA A 61 1.80 -16.15 -10.00
N THR A 62 1.80 -16.87 -11.11
CA THR A 62 0.63 -17.58 -11.64
C THR A 62 0.46 -18.90 -10.89
N LEU A 63 -0.77 -19.41 -10.76
CA LEU A 63 -1.06 -20.70 -10.11
C LEU A 63 -1.84 -21.63 -11.04
N THR A 64 -1.40 -22.87 -11.09
CA THR A 64 -2.18 -23.98 -11.65
C THR A 64 -2.22 -25.10 -10.61
N SER A 65 -3.41 -25.63 -10.31
CA SER A 65 -3.60 -26.69 -9.33
C SER A 65 -4.24 -27.93 -9.95
N SER A 66 -3.80 -29.11 -9.52
CA SER A 66 -4.37 -30.40 -9.86
C SER A 66 -4.42 -31.27 -8.60
N GLY A 67 -5.56 -31.32 -7.93
CA GLY A 67 -5.68 -31.92 -6.61
C GLY A 67 -4.79 -31.20 -5.60
N GLN A 68 -3.95 -31.97 -4.89
CA GLN A 68 -2.98 -31.43 -3.92
C GLN A 68 -1.69 -30.89 -4.55
N ARG A 69 -1.54 -31.02 -5.86
CA ARG A 69 -0.36 -30.53 -6.58
C ARG A 69 -0.58 -29.11 -7.07
N HIS A 70 0.33 -28.23 -6.72
CA HIS A 70 0.32 -26.81 -7.07
C HIS A 70 1.58 -26.47 -7.86
N THR A 71 1.41 -25.72 -8.93
CA THR A 71 2.48 -25.21 -9.77
C THR A 71 2.38 -23.71 -9.86
N PHE A 72 3.35 -23.01 -9.31
CA PHE A 72 3.50 -21.57 -9.40
C PHE A 72 4.50 -21.21 -10.48
N GLY A 73 4.13 -20.34 -11.42
CA GLY A 73 4.99 -19.82 -12.47
C GLY A 73 5.19 -18.33 -12.32
N ASN A 74 6.26 -17.80 -12.93
CA ASN A 74 6.51 -16.37 -12.91
C ASN A 74 5.37 -15.57 -13.59
N VAL A 75 5.21 -14.33 -13.15
CA VAL A 75 4.47 -13.30 -13.87
C VAL A 75 5.39 -12.53 -14.83
N SER A 76 4.84 -11.63 -15.64
CA SER A 76 5.58 -10.96 -16.72
C SER A 76 6.84 -10.22 -16.25
N TRP A 77 6.85 -9.67 -15.05
CA TRP A 77 7.91 -8.79 -14.55
C TRP A 77 8.98 -9.51 -13.70
N ASN A 78 8.74 -10.71 -13.17
CA ASN A 78 9.67 -11.40 -12.27
C ASN A 78 10.25 -12.71 -12.83
N GLY A 79 10.06 -12.98 -14.12
CA GLY A 79 10.57 -14.19 -14.78
C GLY A 79 12.09 -14.19 -14.95
N ARG A 80 12.70 -13.00 -15.06
CA ARG A 80 14.15 -12.86 -15.27
C ARG A 80 14.87 -12.67 -13.94
N ILE A 81 15.74 -13.62 -13.57
CA ILE A 81 16.56 -13.54 -12.35
C ILE A 81 18.04 -13.52 -12.75
N ALA A 82 18.73 -12.43 -12.49
CA ALA A 82 20.16 -12.29 -12.77
C ALA A 82 20.99 -13.26 -11.90
N PRO A 83 22.22 -13.62 -12.30
CA PRO A 83 23.14 -14.37 -11.44
C PRO A 83 23.30 -13.73 -10.05
N GLY A 84 23.13 -14.52 -9.00
CA GLY A 84 23.19 -14.08 -7.61
C GLY A 84 21.95 -13.38 -7.09
N ALA A 85 20.99 -13.05 -7.94
CA ALA A 85 19.73 -12.39 -7.54
C ALA A 85 18.68 -13.42 -7.09
N SER A 86 17.64 -12.91 -6.41
CA SER A 86 16.50 -13.71 -5.96
C SER A 86 15.19 -13.01 -6.30
N VAL A 87 14.13 -13.81 -6.47
CA VAL A 87 12.73 -13.33 -6.51
C VAL A 87 11.92 -14.13 -5.51
N THR A 88 10.79 -13.55 -5.07
CA THR A 88 9.90 -14.20 -4.13
C THR A 88 8.47 -14.24 -4.66
N PHE A 89 7.74 -15.29 -4.31
CA PHE A 89 6.29 -15.32 -4.40
C PHE A 89 5.71 -15.87 -3.09
N GLY A 90 4.45 -15.57 -2.82
CA GLY A 90 3.79 -16.03 -1.62
C GLY A 90 2.39 -16.53 -1.88
N PHE A 91 1.82 -17.22 -0.88
CA PHE A 91 0.44 -17.68 -0.90
C PHE A 91 -0.07 -17.95 0.52
N ILE A 92 -1.38 -17.91 0.67
CA ILE A 92 -2.07 -18.32 1.89
C ILE A 92 -2.35 -19.83 1.80
N GLY A 93 -1.88 -20.57 2.81
CA GLY A 93 -2.28 -21.95 3.03
C GLY A 93 -3.43 -22.01 4.02
N ASN A 94 -4.60 -22.51 3.60
CA ASN A 94 -5.72 -22.80 4.50
C ASN A 94 -5.57 -24.22 5.03
N GLY A 95 -5.45 -24.37 6.35
CA GLY A 95 -5.11 -25.63 7.02
C GLY A 95 -3.70 -25.60 7.65
N SER A 96 -3.25 -26.70 8.22
CA SER A 96 -2.01 -26.73 9.03
C SER A 96 -0.77 -27.27 8.29
N GLY A 97 -0.94 -27.88 7.12
CA GLY A 97 0.15 -28.57 6.41
C GLY A 97 1.12 -27.62 5.72
N ALA A 98 2.35 -28.07 5.47
CA ALA A 98 3.37 -27.34 4.72
C ALA A 98 3.65 -28.03 3.37
N PRO A 99 4.18 -27.29 2.35
CA PRO A 99 4.57 -27.84 1.06
C PRO A 99 5.61 -28.97 1.18
N THR A 100 5.46 -30.00 0.34
CA THR A 100 6.39 -31.12 0.20
C THR A 100 6.71 -31.36 -1.27
N GLY A 101 7.79 -32.07 -1.57
CA GLY A 101 8.12 -32.47 -2.94
C GLY A 101 8.45 -31.31 -3.89
N CYS A 102 9.05 -30.23 -3.36
CA CYS A 102 9.38 -29.05 -4.11
C CYS A 102 10.31 -29.30 -5.30
N GLN A 103 9.93 -28.74 -6.45
CA GLN A 103 10.74 -28.73 -7.67
C GLN A 103 10.77 -27.32 -8.27
N LEU A 104 11.98 -26.85 -8.63
CA LEU A 104 12.21 -25.63 -9.42
C LEU A 104 12.58 -26.01 -10.85
N ASN A 105 11.78 -25.60 -11.82
CA ASN A 105 11.97 -25.94 -13.25
C ASN A 105 12.17 -27.44 -13.49
N GLY A 106 11.43 -28.28 -12.75
CA GLY A 106 11.49 -29.74 -12.86
C GLY A 106 12.65 -30.42 -12.11
N GLN A 107 13.55 -29.65 -11.49
CA GLN A 107 14.63 -30.17 -10.65
C GLN A 107 14.27 -29.99 -9.16
N PRO A 108 14.72 -30.87 -8.25
CA PRO A 108 14.53 -30.70 -6.81
C PRO A 108 14.98 -29.26 -6.37
N CYS A 109 14.25 -28.63 -5.45
CA CYS A 109 14.49 -27.24 -5.06
C CYS A 109 15.85 -26.94 -4.40
N GLY A 110 16.78 -27.88 -4.38
CA GLY A 110 18.16 -27.67 -3.92
C GLY A 110 18.24 -27.30 -2.44
N GLY A 111 17.81 -28.21 -1.60
CA GLY A 111 17.98 -28.17 -0.16
C GLY A 111 17.78 -29.58 0.34
N GLY A 112 18.86 -30.29 0.60
CA GLY A 112 18.80 -31.59 1.25
C GLY A 112 17.95 -31.48 2.51
N THR A 113 17.23 -32.56 2.84
CA THR A 113 16.66 -32.79 4.16
C THR A 113 17.79 -32.79 5.20
N GLY A 114 18.26 -31.58 5.55
CA GLY A 114 19.06 -31.37 6.75
C GLY A 114 18.11 -31.14 7.93
N PRO A 115 18.53 -31.54 9.14
CA PRO A 115 17.73 -31.27 10.33
C PRO A 115 17.41 -29.79 10.40
N THR A 116 16.19 -29.51 10.87
CA THR A 116 15.73 -28.16 11.21
C THR A 116 16.92 -27.34 11.71
N PRO A 117 17.33 -26.25 11.06
CA PRO A 117 18.38 -25.45 11.61
C PRO A 117 17.92 -24.96 12.97
N THR A 118 18.60 -25.39 14.01
CA THR A 118 18.61 -24.69 15.29
C THR A 118 18.87 -23.22 14.94
N PRO A 119 18.08 -22.27 15.43
CA PRO A 119 18.26 -20.88 15.07
C PRO A 119 19.70 -20.48 15.41
N THR A 120 20.54 -20.41 14.38
CA THR A 120 21.86 -19.78 14.50
C THR A 120 21.58 -18.30 14.77
N ALA A 121 22.10 -17.83 15.88
CA ALA A 121 21.94 -16.46 16.32
C ALA A 121 22.14 -15.49 15.16
N THR A 122 21.06 -14.86 14.73
CA THR A 122 21.06 -13.66 13.90
C THR A 122 22.01 -12.65 14.57
N PRO A 123 22.82 -11.88 13.81
CA PRO A 123 23.50 -10.74 14.40
C PRO A 123 22.45 -9.94 15.17
N THR A 124 22.72 -9.64 16.41
CA THR A 124 21.85 -8.93 17.33
C THR A 124 21.56 -7.51 16.85
N GLY A 125 20.71 -7.41 15.83
CA GLY A 125 19.80 -6.30 15.70
C GLY A 125 18.68 -6.62 16.69
N VAL A 126 18.46 -5.77 17.66
CA VAL A 126 17.34 -5.81 18.59
C VAL A 126 16.09 -6.11 17.78
N PRO A 127 15.29 -7.18 18.08
CA PRO A 127 14.00 -7.37 17.42
C PRO A 127 13.25 -6.05 17.60
N PRO A 128 12.59 -5.51 16.57
CA PRO A 128 11.76 -4.33 16.76
C PRO A 128 10.71 -4.72 17.79
N THR A 129 10.90 -4.26 19.00
CA THR A 129 9.91 -4.40 20.05
C THR A 129 8.70 -3.60 19.61
N VAL A 130 7.59 -4.31 19.32
CA VAL A 130 6.27 -3.71 19.60
C VAL A 130 6.42 -3.14 21.01
N PRO A 131 6.12 -1.88 21.25
CA PRO A 131 6.11 -1.38 22.62
C PRO A 131 5.28 -2.36 23.44
N PRO A 132 5.75 -2.86 24.59
CA PRO A 132 4.99 -3.81 25.36
C PRO A 132 3.63 -3.17 25.71
N GLY A 133 2.55 -3.64 25.08
CA GLY A 133 1.19 -3.13 25.29
C GLY A 133 0.65 -2.17 24.22
N GLY A 134 1.33 -1.94 23.10
CA GLY A 134 0.81 -1.08 22.02
C GLY A 134 -0.38 -1.73 21.32
N VAL A 135 -1.56 -1.11 21.44
CA VAL A 135 -2.77 -1.47 20.68
C VAL A 135 -2.58 -0.97 19.26
N THR A 136 -2.89 -1.81 18.25
CA THR A 136 -2.80 -1.37 16.85
C THR A 136 -3.87 -0.32 16.54
N PRO A 137 -3.66 0.54 15.51
CA PRO A 137 -4.65 1.57 15.14
C PRO A 137 -6.07 1.02 14.95
N VAL A 138 -6.21 -0.10 14.25
CA VAL A 138 -7.52 -0.74 14.02
C VAL A 138 -8.10 -1.31 15.31
N ALA A 139 -7.29 -1.90 16.18
CA ALA A 139 -7.77 -2.42 17.46
C ALA A 139 -8.19 -1.30 18.43
N ALA A 140 -7.52 -0.14 18.38
CA ALA A 140 -7.88 1.04 19.19
C ALA A 140 -9.16 1.71 18.70
N ASN A 141 -9.35 1.80 17.37
CA ASN A 141 -10.37 2.65 16.78
C ASN A 141 -11.58 1.90 16.20
N GLY A 142 -11.41 0.63 15.79
CA GLY A 142 -12.48 -0.17 15.19
C GLY A 142 -13.00 0.41 13.87
N GLN A 143 -14.31 0.26 13.62
CA GLN A 143 -14.97 0.83 12.44
C GLN A 143 -14.98 2.35 12.51
N LEU A 144 -14.46 2.97 11.45
CA LEU A 144 -14.41 4.42 11.33
C LEU A 144 -15.73 4.96 10.78
N ARG A 145 -16.03 6.22 11.14
CA ARG A 145 -17.18 6.95 10.60
C ARG A 145 -16.90 8.46 10.54
N VAL A 146 -17.61 9.15 9.69
CA VAL A 146 -17.62 10.61 9.66
C VAL A 146 -18.59 11.14 10.70
N CYS A 147 -18.12 12.03 11.58
CA CYS A 147 -18.93 12.70 12.59
C CYS A 147 -18.76 14.22 12.47
N GLY A 148 -19.75 14.86 11.87
CA GLY A 148 -19.64 16.28 11.51
C GLY A 148 -18.56 16.49 10.45
N ARG A 149 -17.48 17.19 10.79
CA ARG A 149 -16.36 17.47 9.90
C ARG A 149 -15.10 16.65 10.21
N GLN A 150 -15.19 15.64 11.03
CA GLN A 150 -14.05 14.86 11.51
C GLN A 150 -14.21 13.38 11.22
N LEU A 151 -13.10 12.68 11.14
CA LEU A 151 -13.05 11.23 11.20
C LEU A 151 -13.14 10.79 12.65
N CYS A 152 -14.07 9.90 12.96
CA CYS A 152 -14.28 9.38 14.30
C CYS A 152 -14.09 7.86 14.34
N ASN A 153 -13.62 7.38 15.48
CA ASN A 153 -13.56 5.96 15.77
C ASN A 153 -14.95 5.37 16.14
N ALA A 154 -15.00 4.06 16.38
CA ALA A 154 -16.22 3.35 16.76
C ALA A 154 -16.89 3.93 18.00
N ALA A 155 -16.12 4.46 18.96
CA ALA A 155 -16.62 5.11 20.17
C ALA A 155 -17.13 6.55 19.95
N GLY A 156 -16.95 7.11 18.73
CA GLY A 156 -17.35 8.49 18.40
C GLY A 156 -16.32 9.56 18.78
N LYS A 157 -15.13 9.16 19.18
CA LYS A 157 -14.01 10.10 19.42
C LYS A 157 -13.41 10.53 18.09
N ALA A 158 -13.22 11.83 17.88
CA ALA A 158 -12.50 12.36 16.73
C ALA A 158 -11.03 11.94 16.79
N ILE A 159 -10.52 11.41 15.68
CA ILE A 159 -9.15 10.91 15.56
C ILE A 159 -8.42 11.50 14.36
N GLN A 160 -7.10 11.37 14.34
CA GLN A 160 -6.26 11.71 13.20
C GLN A 160 -5.42 10.48 12.84
N LEU A 161 -5.57 9.94 11.63
CA LEU A 161 -4.69 8.91 11.09
C LEU A 161 -3.50 9.54 10.38
N ARG A 162 -2.32 8.94 10.51
CA ARG A 162 -1.07 9.35 9.88
C ARG A 162 -0.43 8.17 9.19
N GLY A 163 0.01 8.35 7.95
CA GLY A 163 0.58 7.21 7.22
C GLY A 163 1.33 7.56 5.96
N MET A 164 1.54 6.53 5.17
CA MET A 164 2.29 6.58 3.92
C MET A 164 1.46 6.06 2.76
N SER A 165 1.66 6.67 1.59
CA SER A 165 1.20 6.12 0.31
C SER A 165 2.27 5.22 -0.30
N THR A 166 1.89 4.09 -0.88
CA THR A 166 2.75 3.44 -1.87
C THR A 166 3.00 4.43 -3.02
N HIS A 167 4.04 4.22 -3.81
CA HIS A 167 4.10 4.75 -5.17
C HIS A 167 3.20 3.89 -6.08
N GLY A 168 3.14 4.19 -7.38
CA GLY A 168 2.41 3.36 -8.34
C GLY A 168 2.85 1.91 -8.27
N LEU A 169 1.87 0.99 -8.14
CA LEU A 169 2.11 -0.43 -7.91
C LEU A 169 2.86 -1.10 -9.08
N GLN A 170 2.76 -0.54 -10.28
CA GLN A 170 3.45 -1.02 -11.49
C GLN A 170 4.96 -0.74 -11.48
N TRP A 171 5.44 0.23 -10.68
CA TRP A 171 6.84 0.66 -10.71
C TRP A 171 7.65 0.27 -9.49
N TYR A 172 7.04 0.32 -8.28
CA TYR A 172 7.75 0.18 -7.01
C TYR A 172 7.14 -0.89 -6.10
N ALA A 173 6.63 -1.98 -6.69
CA ALA A 173 6.05 -3.10 -5.94
C ALA A 173 7.04 -3.70 -4.92
N ASP A 174 8.34 -3.68 -5.21
CA ASP A 174 9.38 -4.17 -4.30
C ASP A 174 9.53 -3.31 -3.03
N CYS A 175 8.98 -2.10 -3.02
CA CYS A 175 8.99 -1.22 -1.85
C CYS A 175 7.84 -1.52 -0.88
N ALA A 176 6.74 -2.12 -1.34
CA ALA A 176 5.59 -2.45 -0.51
C ALA A 176 5.50 -3.97 -0.27
N THR A 177 6.40 -4.48 0.54
CA THR A 177 6.55 -5.89 0.90
C THR A 177 6.10 -6.13 2.34
N PRO A 178 5.86 -7.39 2.76
CA PRO A 178 5.63 -7.68 4.18
C PRO A 178 6.71 -7.11 5.10
N ALA A 179 7.99 -7.19 4.72
CA ALA A 179 9.09 -6.67 5.52
C ALA A 179 9.06 -5.14 5.66
N SER A 180 8.80 -4.42 4.56
CA SER A 180 8.71 -2.95 4.59
C SER A 180 7.48 -2.48 5.37
N LEU A 181 6.34 -3.17 5.22
CA LEU A 181 5.12 -2.84 5.97
C LEU A 181 5.23 -3.19 7.46
N ASP A 182 6.05 -4.19 7.84
CA ASP A 182 6.41 -4.41 9.25
C ASP A 182 7.19 -3.23 9.81
N VAL A 183 8.12 -2.66 9.04
CA VAL A 183 8.86 -1.44 9.44
C VAL A 183 7.89 -0.26 9.54
N LEU A 184 7.02 -0.07 8.55
CA LEU A 184 6.04 1.02 8.55
C LEU A 184 5.11 0.94 9.77
N ALA A 185 4.52 -0.23 10.02
CA ALA A 185 3.58 -0.41 11.12
C ALA A 185 4.25 -0.35 12.51
N ARG A 186 5.42 -0.98 12.68
CA ARG A 186 6.01 -1.20 14.01
C ARG A 186 7.10 -0.19 14.37
N GLN A 187 7.92 0.23 13.39
CA GLN A 187 9.01 1.17 13.65
C GLN A 187 8.59 2.62 13.39
N TRP A 188 7.74 2.85 12.36
CA TRP A 188 7.21 4.17 12.08
C TRP A 188 5.91 4.44 12.84
N GLN A 189 5.21 3.39 13.29
CA GLN A 189 3.93 3.48 13.98
C GLN A 189 2.84 4.15 13.11
N ALA A 190 2.84 3.81 11.82
CA ALA A 190 1.85 4.33 10.89
C ALA A 190 0.47 3.71 11.15
N ASP A 191 -0.56 4.54 11.08
CA ASP A 191 -1.95 4.16 11.27
C ASP A 191 -2.59 3.61 10.01
N VAL A 192 -2.14 4.10 8.85
CA VAL A 192 -2.78 3.87 7.57
C VAL A 192 -1.76 3.71 6.44
N LEU A 193 -2.05 2.78 5.54
CA LEU A 193 -1.39 2.61 4.25
C LEU A 193 -2.34 3.04 3.14
N ARG A 194 -1.94 3.97 2.27
CA ARG A 194 -2.64 4.26 1.02
C ARG A 194 -2.04 3.41 -0.11
N ILE A 195 -2.91 2.76 -0.86
CA ILE A 195 -2.57 1.82 -1.94
C ILE A 195 -2.87 2.51 -3.26
N SER A 196 -1.85 3.11 -3.88
CA SER A 196 -1.99 3.93 -5.09
C SER A 196 -2.03 3.07 -6.33
N MET A 197 -3.24 2.62 -6.70
CA MET A 197 -3.46 1.82 -7.90
C MET A 197 -3.73 2.72 -9.11
N TYR A 198 -2.70 2.97 -9.90
CA TYR A 198 -2.80 3.71 -11.16
C TYR A 198 -3.73 3.00 -12.16
N ILE A 199 -4.56 3.79 -12.85
CA ILE A 199 -5.47 3.24 -13.88
C ILE A 199 -4.77 3.19 -15.23
N GLN A 200 -4.19 4.31 -15.64
CA GLN A 200 -3.36 4.46 -16.84
C GLN A 200 -1.88 4.20 -16.53
N GLU A 201 -1.00 4.58 -17.41
CA GLU A 201 0.45 4.54 -17.26
C GLU A 201 1.01 3.14 -16.99
N GLY A 202 0.43 2.13 -17.64
CA GLY A 202 0.79 0.73 -17.42
C GLY A 202 0.14 0.10 -16.17
N GLY A 203 -0.84 0.78 -15.58
CA GLY A 203 -1.59 0.34 -14.41
C GLY A 203 -2.78 -0.58 -14.73
N TYR A 204 -3.87 -0.42 -14.00
CA TYR A 204 -5.05 -1.27 -13.98
C TYR A 204 -5.60 -1.61 -15.38
N GLU A 205 -5.63 -0.64 -16.32
CA GLU A 205 -6.19 -0.89 -17.66
C GLU A 205 -5.41 -1.92 -18.48
N THR A 206 -4.14 -2.18 -18.14
CA THR A 206 -3.29 -3.15 -18.85
C THR A 206 -3.47 -4.58 -18.35
N ASP A 207 -3.78 -4.74 -17.06
CA ASP A 207 -4.06 -6.02 -16.42
C ASP A 207 -5.03 -5.82 -15.24
N PRO A 208 -6.34 -5.62 -15.49
CA PRO A 208 -7.33 -5.38 -14.45
C PRO A 208 -7.35 -6.47 -13.37
N ARG A 209 -7.17 -7.74 -13.76
CA ARG A 209 -7.19 -8.86 -12.82
C ARG A 209 -5.96 -8.83 -11.91
N GLY A 210 -4.76 -8.71 -12.50
CA GLY A 210 -3.51 -8.69 -11.74
C GLY A 210 -3.44 -7.53 -10.75
N PHE A 211 -3.85 -6.33 -11.18
CA PHE A 211 -3.88 -5.16 -10.28
C PHE A 211 -4.94 -5.28 -9.17
N THR A 212 -6.13 -5.84 -9.46
CA THR A 212 -7.13 -6.10 -8.43
C THR A 212 -6.61 -7.10 -7.39
N ASP A 213 -5.97 -8.19 -7.83
CA ASP A 213 -5.36 -9.20 -6.94
C ASP A 213 -4.23 -8.59 -6.10
N LEU A 214 -3.43 -7.69 -6.68
CA LEU A 214 -2.38 -6.98 -5.97
C LEU A 214 -2.95 -6.06 -4.87
N VAL A 215 -4.02 -5.31 -5.17
CA VAL A 215 -4.70 -4.47 -4.18
C VAL A 215 -5.30 -5.32 -3.05
N HIS A 216 -5.94 -6.44 -3.36
CA HIS A 216 -6.40 -7.39 -2.33
C HIS A 216 -5.27 -7.78 -1.38
N ASN A 217 -4.10 -8.05 -1.94
CA ASN A 217 -2.94 -8.46 -1.17
C ASN A 217 -2.43 -7.34 -0.24
N TYR A 218 -2.36 -6.11 -0.72
CA TYR A 218 -1.97 -4.97 0.11
C TYR A 218 -2.98 -4.70 1.24
N ILE A 219 -4.28 -4.87 0.99
CA ILE A 219 -5.30 -4.79 2.04
C ILE A 219 -5.04 -5.85 3.12
N GLU A 220 -4.76 -7.11 2.73
CA GLU A 220 -4.44 -8.16 3.70
C GLU A 220 -3.16 -7.87 4.48
N MET A 221 -2.12 -7.36 3.81
CA MET A 221 -0.88 -6.98 4.47
C MET A 221 -1.07 -5.84 5.49
N ALA A 222 -1.91 -4.85 5.19
CA ALA A 222 -2.27 -3.79 6.13
C ALA A 222 -3.11 -4.35 7.30
N THR A 223 -4.12 -5.19 6.99
CA THR A 223 -5.02 -5.80 7.98
C THR A 223 -4.25 -6.62 9.01
N THR A 224 -3.31 -7.47 8.57
CA THR A 224 -2.50 -8.32 9.48
C THR A 224 -1.58 -7.53 10.39
N ARG A 225 -1.31 -6.26 10.06
CA ARG A 225 -0.53 -5.32 10.87
C ARG A 225 -1.37 -4.36 11.70
N GLY A 226 -2.69 -4.48 11.60
CA GLY A 226 -3.63 -3.62 12.30
C GLY A 226 -3.63 -2.17 11.81
N MET A 227 -3.20 -1.93 10.58
CA MET A 227 -3.30 -0.64 9.90
C MET A 227 -4.61 -0.52 9.11
N TYR A 228 -5.08 0.70 8.95
CA TYR A 228 -6.10 1.01 7.95
C TYR A 228 -5.50 0.95 6.54
N ALA A 229 -6.34 0.64 5.55
CA ALA A 229 -5.96 0.58 4.15
C ALA A 229 -6.86 1.51 3.33
N ILE A 230 -6.29 2.55 2.73
CA ILE A 230 -6.98 3.38 1.73
C ILE A 230 -6.75 2.71 0.37
N VAL A 231 -7.84 2.34 -0.28
CA VAL A 231 -7.83 1.80 -1.64
C VAL A 231 -8.08 2.95 -2.60
N ASP A 232 -7.02 3.39 -3.26
CA ASP A 232 -7.02 4.57 -4.11
C ASP A 232 -7.14 4.19 -5.60
N TRP A 233 -8.21 4.70 -6.23
CA TRP A 233 -8.38 4.73 -7.67
C TRP A 233 -7.57 5.89 -8.24
N HIS A 234 -6.28 5.61 -8.50
CA HIS A 234 -5.27 6.63 -8.79
C HIS A 234 -5.35 7.12 -10.24
N MET A 235 -6.31 7.99 -10.53
CA MET A 235 -6.50 8.62 -11.84
C MET A 235 -5.80 9.98 -11.88
N LEU A 236 -5.19 10.29 -13.02
CA LEU A 236 -4.51 11.56 -13.33
C LEU A 236 -4.96 12.09 -14.69
N THR A 237 -4.71 11.34 -15.76
CA THR A 237 -5.04 11.72 -17.13
C THR A 237 -5.69 10.53 -17.85
N PRO A 238 -6.92 10.69 -18.41
CA PRO A 238 -7.76 11.89 -18.39
C PRO A 238 -8.23 12.28 -16.99
N GLY A 239 -8.38 13.60 -16.74
CA GLY A 239 -8.74 14.14 -15.43
C GLY A 239 -10.23 14.06 -15.08
N ASP A 240 -11.10 13.67 -16.03
CA ASP A 240 -12.52 13.38 -15.76
C ASP A 240 -12.66 11.95 -15.22
N PRO A 241 -13.06 11.75 -13.95
CA PRO A 241 -13.23 10.41 -13.40
C PRO A 241 -14.30 9.57 -14.13
N ASN A 242 -15.25 10.21 -14.81
CA ASN A 242 -16.25 9.52 -15.59
C ASN A 242 -15.67 8.74 -16.78
N HIS A 243 -14.46 9.09 -17.26
CA HIS A 243 -13.76 8.36 -18.31
C HIS A 243 -13.59 6.86 -17.97
N ASN A 244 -13.38 6.55 -16.71
CA ASN A 244 -13.17 5.17 -16.23
C ASN A 244 -14.32 4.66 -15.35
N LEU A 245 -15.51 5.25 -15.43
CA LEU A 245 -16.64 4.95 -14.54
C LEU A 245 -16.96 3.45 -14.46
N GLU A 246 -17.12 2.76 -15.59
CA GLU A 246 -17.49 1.34 -15.59
C GLU A 246 -16.37 0.44 -15.03
N ARG A 247 -15.10 0.80 -15.27
CA ARG A 247 -13.97 0.11 -14.67
C ARG A 247 -13.93 0.32 -13.15
N ALA A 248 -14.17 1.54 -12.68
CA ALA A 248 -14.24 1.87 -11.25
C ALA A 248 -15.39 1.11 -10.56
N ARG A 249 -16.59 1.06 -11.18
CA ARG A 249 -17.72 0.30 -10.65
C ARG A 249 -17.41 -1.18 -10.52
N THR A 250 -16.74 -1.76 -11.52
CA THR A 250 -16.32 -3.17 -11.49
C THR A 250 -15.30 -3.43 -10.38
N PHE A 251 -14.27 -2.60 -10.33
CA PHE A 251 -13.21 -2.71 -9.34
C PHE A 251 -13.72 -2.56 -7.90
N PHE A 252 -14.43 -1.48 -7.60
CA PHE A 252 -14.94 -1.25 -6.24
C PHE A 252 -16.02 -2.25 -5.83
N ALA A 253 -16.79 -2.80 -6.78
CA ALA A 253 -17.72 -3.88 -6.49
C ALA A 253 -17.00 -5.11 -5.94
N GLU A 254 -15.89 -5.49 -6.56
CA GLU A 254 -15.09 -6.66 -6.14
C GLU A 254 -14.36 -6.41 -4.83
N ILE A 255 -13.69 -5.26 -4.71
CA ILE A 255 -12.98 -4.90 -3.46
C ILE A 255 -13.96 -4.88 -2.28
N ALA A 256 -15.10 -4.21 -2.42
CA ALA A 256 -16.08 -4.10 -1.35
C ALA A 256 -16.71 -5.45 -1.00
N ASP A 257 -17.04 -6.30 -1.99
CA ASP A 257 -17.62 -7.62 -1.72
C ASP A 257 -16.65 -8.51 -0.94
N ARG A 258 -15.38 -8.51 -1.32
CA ARG A 258 -14.36 -9.37 -0.68
C ARG A 258 -13.99 -8.90 0.72
N HIS A 259 -13.97 -7.60 0.97
CA HIS A 259 -13.46 -7.03 2.23
C HIS A 259 -14.55 -6.47 3.15
N ARG A 260 -15.84 -6.61 2.83
CA ARG A 260 -16.99 -6.07 3.60
C ARG A 260 -17.02 -6.43 5.09
N ALA A 261 -16.35 -7.52 5.47
CA ALA A 261 -16.28 -7.93 6.88
C ALA A 261 -15.12 -7.28 7.66
N LYS A 262 -14.31 -6.46 6.98
CA LYS A 262 -13.17 -5.77 7.57
C LYS A 262 -13.56 -4.35 7.95
N ASN A 263 -13.12 -3.91 9.11
CA ASN A 263 -13.36 -2.56 9.62
C ASN A 263 -12.21 -1.58 9.35
N ASN A 264 -11.23 -1.97 8.52
CA ASN A 264 -10.02 -1.20 8.26
C ASN A 264 -9.89 -0.73 6.81
N VAL A 265 -10.89 -0.94 5.94
CA VAL A 265 -10.83 -0.51 4.54
C VAL A 265 -11.52 0.84 4.38
N ILE A 266 -10.84 1.75 3.68
CA ILE A 266 -11.30 3.09 3.29
C ILE A 266 -11.21 3.16 1.78
N TYR A 267 -12.21 3.70 1.10
CA TYR A 267 -12.26 3.76 -0.35
C TYR A 267 -12.01 5.18 -0.84
N GLU A 268 -10.93 5.42 -1.57
CA GLU A 268 -10.67 6.68 -2.28
C GLU A 268 -11.03 6.48 -3.75
N ILE A 269 -12.18 7.04 -4.14
CA ILE A 269 -12.78 6.71 -5.44
C ILE A 269 -12.25 7.52 -6.62
N ALA A 270 -11.50 8.58 -6.37
CA ALA A 270 -10.81 9.36 -7.39
C ALA A 270 -9.66 10.13 -6.75
N ASN A 271 -8.43 9.91 -7.23
CA ASN A 271 -7.22 10.54 -6.72
C ASN A 271 -7.21 12.07 -6.98
N GLU A 272 -7.10 12.45 -8.26
CA GLU A 272 -6.88 13.84 -8.65
C GLU A 272 -7.73 14.26 -9.86
N PRO A 273 -9.04 14.44 -9.68
CA PRO A 273 -9.89 15.02 -10.72
C PRO A 273 -9.36 16.39 -11.16
N ASN A 274 -9.18 16.57 -12.47
CA ASN A 274 -8.66 17.82 -13.01
C ASN A 274 -9.27 18.14 -14.38
N GLY A 275 -9.28 19.43 -14.73
CA GLY A 275 -9.88 19.88 -15.98
C GLY A 275 -11.41 19.74 -16.04
N VAL A 276 -12.07 19.44 -14.93
CA VAL A 276 -13.52 19.26 -14.81
C VAL A 276 -14.09 20.00 -13.61
N ALA A 277 -15.36 20.38 -13.69
CA ALA A 277 -16.07 20.99 -12.58
C ALA A 277 -16.51 19.97 -11.52
N TRP A 278 -16.78 20.45 -10.30
CA TRP A 278 -17.31 19.63 -9.22
C TRP A 278 -18.54 18.78 -9.62
N SER A 279 -19.42 19.31 -10.46
CA SER A 279 -20.60 18.58 -10.92
C SER A 279 -20.28 17.28 -11.66
N ALA A 280 -19.16 17.22 -12.39
CA ALA A 280 -18.72 15.99 -13.06
C ALA A 280 -18.16 14.99 -12.03
N VAL A 281 -17.36 15.46 -11.07
CA VAL A 281 -16.84 14.62 -9.99
C VAL A 281 -17.97 14.07 -9.11
N LYS A 282 -18.94 14.92 -8.76
CA LYS A 282 -20.12 14.49 -8.01
C LYS A 282 -20.95 13.45 -8.78
N SER A 283 -21.18 13.67 -10.08
CA SER A 283 -21.91 12.72 -10.92
C SER A 283 -21.24 11.35 -10.97
N TYR A 284 -19.92 11.31 -10.97
CA TYR A 284 -19.15 10.06 -10.84
C TYR A 284 -19.33 9.43 -9.45
N ALA A 285 -19.15 10.22 -8.39
CA ALA A 285 -19.29 9.76 -7.01
C ALA A 285 -20.68 9.18 -6.72
N ASP A 286 -21.74 9.85 -7.18
CA ASP A 286 -23.14 9.43 -7.03
C ASP A 286 -23.43 8.08 -7.73
N GLN A 287 -22.56 7.63 -8.65
CA GLN A 287 -22.69 6.34 -9.34
C GLN A 287 -21.78 5.25 -8.75
N VAL A 288 -20.62 5.60 -8.22
CA VAL A 288 -19.66 4.64 -7.63
C VAL A 288 -20.01 4.32 -6.18
N ILE A 289 -20.36 5.31 -5.39
CA ILE A 289 -20.66 5.12 -3.96
C ILE A 289 -21.77 4.09 -3.71
N PRO A 290 -22.91 4.10 -4.44
CA PRO A 290 -23.93 3.07 -4.27
C PRO A 290 -23.44 1.65 -4.56
N VAL A 291 -22.46 1.49 -5.45
CA VAL A 291 -21.84 0.18 -5.74
C VAL A 291 -21.09 -0.34 -4.51
N ILE A 292 -20.33 0.52 -3.85
CA ILE A 292 -19.64 0.20 -2.59
C ILE A 292 -20.69 -0.07 -1.49
N ARG A 293 -21.64 0.85 -1.28
CA ARG A 293 -22.64 0.78 -0.20
C ARG A 293 -23.54 -0.45 -0.25
N SER A 294 -23.80 -0.97 -1.43
CA SER A 294 -24.60 -2.21 -1.58
C SER A 294 -23.88 -3.45 -1.02
N ARG A 295 -22.59 -3.36 -0.70
CA ARG A 295 -21.74 -4.46 -0.21
C ARG A 295 -21.12 -4.16 1.14
N ASP A 296 -20.60 -2.95 1.31
CA ASP A 296 -19.93 -2.41 2.49
C ASP A 296 -20.65 -1.11 2.88
N SER A 297 -21.63 -1.23 3.76
CA SER A 297 -22.62 -0.17 4.00
C SER A 297 -22.11 0.98 4.88
N ASP A 298 -21.06 0.74 5.68
CA ASP A 298 -20.59 1.64 6.74
C ASP A 298 -19.14 2.13 6.54
N ALA A 299 -18.47 1.69 5.49
CA ALA A 299 -17.11 2.15 5.17
C ALA A 299 -17.04 3.67 4.92
N VAL A 300 -15.90 4.27 5.21
CA VAL A 300 -15.61 5.66 4.83
C VAL A 300 -15.22 5.71 3.36
N VAL A 301 -15.79 6.66 2.63
CA VAL A 301 -15.46 6.93 1.22
C VAL A 301 -14.83 8.31 1.11
N LEU A 302 -13.70 8.39 0.43
CA LEU A 302 -12.96 9.61 0.13
C LEU A 302 -13.19 9.98 -1.33
N VAL A 303 -13.54 11.24 -1.57
CA VAL A 303 -13.86 11.75 -2.90
C VAL A 303 -12.87 12.85 -3.26
N GLY A 304 -12.09 12.63 -4.32
CA GLY A 304 -11.20 13.63 -4.88
C GLY A 304 -11.93 14.93 -5.22
N THR A 305 -11.26 16.05 -5.04
CA THR A 305 -11.83 17.36 -5.33
C THR A 305 -11.28 17.94 -6.63
N PRO A 306 -11.94 18.94 -7.26
CA PRO A 306 -11.45 19.52 -8.50
C PRO A 306 -10.03 20.08 -8.39
N ASP A 307 -9.38 20.18 -9.57
CA ASP A 307 -8.08 20.79 -9.77
C ASP A 307 -6.97 20.08 -8.94
N TRP A 308 -6.79 18.76 -9.24
CA TRP A 308 -5.79 17.87 -8.60
C TRP A 308 -6.00 17.75 -7.08
N SER A 309 -7.23 17.57 -6.67
CA SER A 309 -7.63 17.44 -5.25
C SER A 309 -7.18 18.65 -4.38
N SER A 310 -7.02 19.83 -5.01
CA SER A 310 -6.61 21.06 -4.33
C SER A 310 -7.76 21.91 -3.80
N LEU A 311 -9.01 21.39 -3.79
CA LEU A 311 -10.22 22.19 -3.47
C LEU A 311 -10.37 23.42 -4.37
N GLY A 312 -9.97 23.30 -5.64
CA GLY A 312 -10.03 24.38 -6.63
C GLY A 312 -8.88 25.40 -6.54
N ALA A 313 -7.91 25.23 -5.65
CA ALA A 313 -6.80 26.18 -5.52
C ALA A 313 -5.88 26.21 -6.74
N SER A 314 -5.76 25.07 -7.46
CA SER A 314 -4.93 24.96 -8.67
C SER A 314 -5.66 25.36 -9.96
N GLY A 315 -6.92 25.76 -9.90
CA GLY A 315 -7.70 26.03 -11.11
C GLY A 315 -9.06 26.70 -10.83
N SER A 316 -10.07 26.34 -11.62
CA SER A 316 -11.42 26.93 -11.54
C SER A 316 -12.55 25.89 -11.51
N GLY A 317 -12.23 24.63 -11.22
CA GLY A 317 -13.20 23.53 -11.21
C GLY A 317 -14.20 23.55 -10.07
N GLY A 318 -14.01 24.40 -9.07
CA GLY A 318 -14.88 24.62 -7.92
C GLY A 318 -14.20 24.30 -6.58
N GLY A 319 -14.29 25.25 -5.67
CA GLY A 319 -13.72 25.16 -4.32
C GLY A 319 -14.68 24.61 -3.28
N ALA A 320 -14.27 24.72 -2.02
CA ALA A 320 -15.03 24.24 -0.87
C ALA A 320 -16.48 24.77 -0.81
N ASP A 321 -16.70 26.00 -1.26
CA ASP A 321 -18.04 26.61 -1.29
C ASP A 321 -18.98 25.87 -2.25
N VAL A 322 -18.47 25.54 -3.45
CA VAL A 322 -19.24 24.82 -4.46
C VAL A 322 -19.54 23.40 -3.99
N ILE A 323 -18.57 22.74 -3.38
CA ILE A 323 -18.73 21.40 -2.80
C ILE A 323 -19.74 21.42 -1.65
N ALA A 324 -19.61 22.36 -0.73
CA ALA A 324 -20.52 22.50 0.42
C ALA A 324 -21.95 22.85 0.03
N ALA A 325 -22.13 23.61 -1.05
CA ALA A 325 -23.46 23.96 -1.58
C ALA A 325 -24.14 22.79 -2.30
N ASN A 326 -23.38 21.81 -2.81
CA ASN A 326 -23.89 20.64 -3.51
C ASN A 326 -23.03 19.42 -3.18
N PRO A 327 -23.04 18.94 -1.93
CA PRO A 327 -22.23 17.81 -1.51
C PRO A 327 -22.70 16.51 -2.17
N VAL A 328 -21.87 15.47 -2.07
CA VAL A 328 -22.26 14.10 -2.43
C VAL A 328 -23.42 13.66 -1.54
N ASP A 329 -24.45 13.07 -2.14
CA ASP A 329 -25.65 12.63 -1.43
C ASP A 329 -25.45 11.22 -0.82
N ALA A 330 -24.52 11.14 0.12
CA ALA A 330 -24.22 9.90 0.85
C ALA A 330 -23.61 10.20 2.22
N GLY A 331 -23.89 9.34 3.20
CA GLY A 331 -23.24 9.37 4.52
C GLY A 331 -21.81 8.80 4.47
N ASN A 332 -21.02 9.06 5.50
CA ASN A 332 -19.64 8.58 5.65
C ASN A 332 -18.72 8.93 4.46
N VAL A 333 -18.86 10.15 3.95
CA VAL A 333 -18.04 10.70 2.86
C VAL A 333 -17.13 11.79 3.41
N MET A 334 -15.87 11.80 3.00
CA MET A 334 -14.92 12.90 3.22
C MET A 334 -14.36 13.37 1.87
N TYR A 335 -13.87 14.60 1.84
CA TYR A 335 -13.33 15.23 0.64
C TYR A 335 -11.81 15.29 0.74
N VAL A 336 -11.16 14.97 -0.37
CA VAL A 336 -9.70 14.86 -0.45
C VAL A 336 -9.07 16.23 -0.65
N PHE A 337 -7.93 16.46 -0.01
CA PHE A 337 -7.04 17.57 -0.28
C PHE A 337 -5.61 17.05 -0.47
N HIS A 338 -4.94 17.54 -1.54
CA HIS A 338 -3.54 17.28 -1.84
C HIS A 338 -2.72 18.56 -1.82
N PHE A 339 -1.47 18.48 -1.39
CA PHE A 339 -0.54 19.60 -1.44
C PHE A 339 0.92 19.14 -1.51
N TYR A 340 1.76 20.01 -2.06
CA TYR A 340 3.21 19.87 -2.10
C TYR A 340 3.83 21.15 -1.57
N ALA A 341 4.51 21.09 -0.42
CA ALA A 341 4.81 22.25 0.39
C ALA A 341 5.72 23.29 -0.29
N ALA A 342 6.66 22.84 -1.14
CA ALA A 342 7.53 23.77 -1.87
C ALA A 342 6.83 24.48 -3.06
N SER A 343 5.60 24.08 -3.41
CA SER A 343 4.78 24.71 -4.46
C SER A 343 3.52 25.37 -3.93
N HIS A 344 3.00 24.88 -2.83
CA HIS A 344 1.69 25.27 -2.30
C HIS A 344 1.86 26.08 -1.01
N ASP A 345 1.86 27.39 -1.20
CA ASP A 345 2.11 28.42 -0.18
C ASP A 345 0.88 28.74 0.69
N ASP A 346 0.88 29.94 1.27
CA ASP A 346 -0.18 30.44 2.15
C ASP A 346 -1.57 30.41 1.52
N TYR A 347 -1.70 30.63 0.22
CA TYR A 347 -3.00 30.59 -0.44
C TYR A 347 -3.66 29.21 -0.36
N TYR A 348 -2.90 28.16 -0.58
CA TYR A 348 -3.41 26.78 -0.44
C TYR A 348 -3.67 26.40 1.02
N LEU A 349 -2.80 26.86 1.94
CA LEU A 349 -3.00 26.64 3.38
C LEU A 349 -4.27 27.33 3.88
N ASP A 350 -4.56 28.53 3.41
CA ASP A 350 -5.78 29.27 3.76
C ASP A 350 -7.02 28.64 3.10
N THR A 351 -6.88 28.10 1.88
CA THR A 351 -7.94 27.36 1.22
C THR A 351 -8.35 26.13 2.04
N VAL A 352 -7.41 25.28 2.44
CA VAL A 352 -7.74 24.09 3.24
C VAL A 352 -8.22 24.46 4.64
N ARG A 353 -7.70 25.54 5.25
CA ARG A 353 -8.18 26.07 6.54
C ARG A 353 -9.66 26.45 6.47
N SER A 354 -10.03 27.22 5.45
CA SER A 354 -11.41 27.63 5.21
C SER A 354 -12.33 26.45 4.88
N ALA A 355 -11.84 25.50 4.08
CA ALA A 355 -12.58 24.30 3.74
C ALA A 355 -12.88 23.43 4.96
N ALA A 356 -11.93 23.30 5.89
CA ALA A 356 -12.08 22.51 7.12
C ALA A 356 -13.18 23.03 8.05
N ASP A 357 -13.61 24.27 7.90
CA ASP A 357 -14.74 24.85 8.62
C ASP A 357 -16.11 24.46 8.02
N ARG A 358 -16.12 23.77 6.88
CA ARG A 358 -17.35 23.47 6.12
C ARG A 358 -17.47 22.00 5.74
N LEU A 359 -16.36 21.33 5.44
CA LEU A 359 -16.29 19.99 4.88
C LEU A 359 -15.48 19.04 5.78
N PRO A 360 -15.85 17.78 5.86
CA PRO A 360 -14.98 16.74 6.39
C PRO A 360 -13.85 16.47 5.39
N LEU A 361 -12.60 16.70 5.79
CA LEU A 361 -11.43 16.60 4.93
C LEU A 361 -10.51 15.44 5.33
N PHE A 362 -9.88 14.85 4.32
CA PHE A 362 -8.76 13.92 4.47
C PHE A 362 -7.65 14.31 3.48
N VAL A 363 -6.41 14.38 3.94
CA VAL A 363 -5.25 14.62 3.08
C VAL A 363 -4.66 13.28 2.71
N THR A 364 -5.03 12.75 1.55
CA THR A 364 -4.60 11.41 1.12
C THR A 364 -3.26 11.43 0.40
N GLU A 365 -2.77 12.63 0.06
CA GLU A 365 -1.46 12.79 -0.54
C GLU A 365 -0.86 14.15 -0.18
N PHE A 366 0.40 14.15 0.29
CA PHE A 366 1.19 15.37 0.36
C PHE A 366 2.67 15.09 0.21
N GLY A 367 3.41 16.09 -0.27
CA GLY A 367 4.87 16.09 -0.33
C GLY A 367 5.48 17.32 0.35
N THR A 368 6.75 17.19 0.78
CA THR A 368 7.54 18.32 1.29
C THR A 368 8.26 19.10 0.19
N GLN A 369 8.41 18.49 -0.98
CA GLN A 369 9.03 19.02 -2.21
C GLN A 369 7.99 19.75 -3.08
N ASP A 370 8.34 20.03 -4.34
CA ASP A 370 7.41 20.63 -5.30
C ASP A 370 6.42 19.58 -5.88
N TYR A 371 5.43 20.06 -6.64
CA TYR A 371 4.36 19.22 -7.19
C TYR A 371 4.84 18.16 -8.21
N SER A 372 6.07 18.26 -8.70
CA SER A 372 6.64 17.22 -9.58
C SER A 372 7.09 15.96 -8.80
N GLY A 373 7.05 16.03 -7.47
CA GLY A 373 7.56 14.99 -6.58
C GLY A 373 9.08 15.09 -6.34
N ASP A 374 9.74 16.15 -6.82
CA ASP A 374 11.18 16.37 -6.74
C ASP A 374 11.53 17.78 -6.26
N GLY A 375 12.81 18.15 -6.31
CA GLY A 375 13.29 19.47 -5.92
C GLY A 375 13.58 19.60 -4.41
N PRO A 376 13.84 20.84 -3.94
CA PRO A 376 14.10 21.11 -2.54
C PRO A 376 12.84 20.90 -1.68
N ASN A 377 13.06 20.42 -0.45
CA ASN A 377 11.99 20.26 0.52
C ASN A 377 11.71 21.58 1.27
N ASP A 378 10.45 21.96 1.41
CA ASP A 378 10.02 23.01 2.33
C ASP A 378 9.40 22.41 3.59
N PHE A 379 10.26 22.03 4.54
CA PHE A 379 9.82 21.48 5.81
C PHE A 379 9.10 22.50 6.69
N ALA A 380 9.38 23.80 6.52
CA ALA A 380 8.75 24.83 7.31
C ALA A 380 7.26 24.99 6.89
N MET A 381 7.01 25.04 5.59
CA MET A 381 5.64 25.12 5.07
C MET A 381 4.88 23.81 5.34
N ALA A 382 5.51 22.67 5.11
CA ALA A 382 4.92 21.36 5.43
C ALA A 382 4.51 21.27 6.91
N GLN A 383 5.33 21.78 7.84
CA GLN A 383 4.99 21.80 9.26
C GLN A 383 3.76 22.66 9.56
N ARG A 384 3.61 23.80 8.92
CA ARG A 384 2.42 24.66 9.09
C ARG A 384 1.12 23.95 8.66
N TYR A 385 1.17 23.16 7.59
CA TYR A 385 0.05 22.30 7.20
C TYR A 385 -0.24 21.24 8.27
N LEU A 386 0.79 20.52 8.74
CA LEU A 386 0.58 19.49 9.75
C LEU A 386 0.08 20.05 11.09
N ASP A 387 0.51 21.26 11.48
CA ASP A 387 0.00 21.95 12.66
C ASP A 387 -1.49 22.28 12.54
N LEU A 388 -1.93 22.75 11.36
CA LEU A 388 -3.35 22.95 11.05
C LEU A 388 -4.10 21.61 11.13
N PHE A 389 -3.57 20.56 10.53
CA PHE A 389 -4.23 19.23 10.52
C PHE A 389 -4.33 18.64 11.91
N ALA A 390 -3.31 18.77 12.74
CA ALA A 390 -3.35 18.34 14.14
C ALA A 390 -4.44 19.10 14.94
N SER A 391 -4.53 20.43 14.75
CA SER A 391 -5.52 21.27 15.43
C SER A 391 -6.97 20.95 15.05
N ARG A 392 -7.20 20.43 13.85
CA ARG A 392 -8.52 20.10 13.27
C ARG A 392 -8.82 18.60 13.22
N LYS A 393 -7.89 17.75 13.64
CA LYS A 393 -7.96 16.27 13.52
C LYS A 393 -8.15 15.82 12.07
N ILE A 394 -7.48 16.47 11.11
CA ILE A 394 -7.48 16.07 9.71
C ILE A 394 -6.40 15.01 9.52
N SER A 395 -6.81 13.82 9.11
CA SER A 395 -5.92 12.70 8.80
C SER A 395 -5.08 12.99 7.56
N TRP A 396 -3.86 12.41 7.50
CA TRP A 396 -2.96 12.65 6.38
C TRP A 396 -2.09 11.44 6.01
N VAL A 397 -1.72 11.38 4.74
CA VAL A 397 -0.82 10.38 4.15
C VAL A 397 0.23 11.09 3.32
N ASN A 398 1.50 10.72 3.51
CA ASN A 398 2.60 11.31 2.72
C ASN A 398 2.88 10.49 1.45
N TRP A 399 3.19 11.18 0.38
CA TRP A 399 3.70 10.65 -0.88
C TRP A 399 5.23 10.72 -0.89
N ASN A 400 6.03 9.61 -1.01
CA ASN A 400 5.58 8.23 -1.14
C ASN A 400 6.59 7.25 -0.49
N PHE A 401 6.12 6.05 -0.19
CA PHE A 401 6.89 4.98 0.45
C PHE A 401 7.62 4.14 -0.61
N SER A 402 8.61 4.73 -1.27
CA SER A 402 9.45 4.09 -2.27
C SER A 402 10.91 4.53 -2.18
N ASP A 403 11.74 3.98 -3.06
CA ASP A 403 13.12 4.38 -3.30
C ASP A 403 13.31 5.04 -4.68
N ASP A 404 12.26 5.68 -5.20
CA ASP A 404 12.33 6.55 -6.37
C ASP A 404 13.49 7.55 -6.23
N PHE A 405 14.12 7.88 -7.34
CA PHE A 405 15.27 8.80 -7.33
C PHE A 405 14.89 10.23 -6.88
N ARG A 406 13.64 10.64 -7.04
CA ARG A 406 13.13 11.97 -6.66
C ARG A 406 13.20 12.22 -5.14
N SER A 407 13.30 13.48 -4.76
CA SER A 407 13.46 13.89 -3.35
C SER A 407 12.25 13.54 -2.46
N GLY A 408 11.06 13.39 -3.05
CA GLY A 408 9.82 13.05 -2.34
C GLY A 408 9.73 11.58 -1.89
N ALA A 409 10.51 10.67 -2.46
CA ALA A 409 10.57 9.31 -1.99
C ALA A 409 11.26 9.23 -0.64
N VAL A 410 10.80 8.35 0.24
CA VAL A 410 11.35 8.25 1.62
C VAL A 410 12.69 7.53 1.68
N PHE A 411 12.98 6.62 0.74
CA PHE A 411 14.22 5.82 0.75
C PHE A 411 15.21 6.28 -0.31
N THR A 412 16.49 6.09 -0.05
CA THR A 412 17.54 6.20 -1.06
C THR A 412 17.42 5.06 -2.07
N THR A 413 17.73 5.34 -3.34
CA THR A 413 17.64 4.36 -4.44
C THR A 413 18.40 3.06 -4.12
N GLY A 414 17.78 1.92 -4.44
CA GLY A 414 18.30 0.58 -4.19
C GLY A 414 17.96 0.03 -2.79
N THR A 415 17.26 0.78 -1.95
CA THR A 415 16.83 0.31 -0.61
C THR A 415 15.81 -0.81 -0.71
N CYS A 416 14.83 -0.67 -1.62
CA CYS A 416 13.75 -1.64 -1.78
C CYS A 416 14.30 -2.99 -2.28
N ALA A 417 15.15 -2.98 -3.29
CA ALA A 417 15.80 -4.18 -3.81
C ALA A 417 16.72 -4.86 -2.76
N ALA A 418 17.32 -4.07 -1.88
CA ALA A 418 18.15 -4.59 -0.78
C ALA A 418 17.35 -5.08 0.44
N GLY A 419 16.04 -4.79 0.51
CA GLY A 419 15.20 -5.10 1.68
C GLY A 419 15.63 -4.37 2.96
N ALA A 420 16.37 -3.24 2.84
CA ALA A 420 17.01 -2.55 3.97
C ALA A 420 16.11 -1.48 4.61
N PHE A 421 14.81 -1.74 4.74
CA PHE A 421 13.77 -0.78 5.15
C PHE A 421 13.92 -0.26 6.59
N GLY A 422 14.52 -1.05 7.48
CA GLY A 422 14.76 -0.67 8.88
C GLY A 422 16.02 0.16 9.11
N ASP A 423 16.86 0.31 8.08
CA ASP A 423 18.11 1.09 8.18
C ASP A 423 17.81 2.59 7.98
N THR A 424 17.89 3.36 9.07
CA THR A 424 17.63 4.81 9.04
C THR A 424 18.66 5.60 8.23
N ALA A 425 19.83 5.04 7.92
CA ALA A 425 20.80 5.66 7.00
C ALA A 425 20.31 5.63 5.55
N ARG A 426 19.37 4.73 5.23
CA ARG A 426 18.73 4.64 3.93
C ARG A 426 17.58 5.61 3.74
N LEU A 427 17.19 6.38 4.75
CA LEU A 427 16.16 7.39 4.62
C LEU A 427 16.71 8.66 3.97
N LYS A 428 15.98 9.20 2.99
CA LYS A 428 16.19 10.57 2.50
C LYS A 428 15.77 11.58 3.57
N GLU A 429 16.05 12.87 3.35
CA GLU A 429 15.63 13.94 4.27
C GLU A 429 14.11 13.94 4.49
N ALA A 430 13.33 13.90 3.40
CA ALA A 430 11.87 13.81 3.46
C ALA A 430 11.43 12.59 4.28
N GLY A 431 12.05 11.42 4.06
CA GLY A 431 11.74 10.20 4.78
C GLY A 431 11.98 10.29 6.28
N ARG A 432 13.12 10.88 6.69
CA ARG A 432 13.40 11.12 8.13
C ARG A 432 12.38 12.07 8.74
N TRP A 433 12.11 13.18 8.04
CA TRP A 433 11.19 14.21 8.51
C TRP A 433 9.76 13.67 8.71
N VAL A 434 9.24 12.92 7.72
CA VAL A 434 7.89 12.33 7.76
C VAL A 434 7.80 11.24 8.82
N ARG A 435 8.78 10.33 8.89
CA ARG A 435 8.83 9.27 9.89
C ARG A 435 8.70 9.83 11.31
N ASP A 436 9.42 10.91 11.61
CA ASP A 436 9.39 11.50 12.95
C ASP A 436 8.00 12.08 13.29
N ARG A 437 7.23 12.54 12.29
CA ARG A 437 5.87 13.06 12.47
C ARG A 437 4.82 11.97 12.57
N ILE A 438 4.96 10.89 11.81
CA ILE A 438 4.12 9.70 11.97
C ILE A 438 4.27 9.16 13.41
N ARG A 439 5.47 9.14 13.95
CA ARG A 439 5.79 8.64 15.29
C ARG A 439 5.37 9.56 16.44
N THR A 440 4.84 10.73 16.17
CA THR A 440 4.25 11.56 17.24
C THR A 440 3.15 10.76 17.92
N PRO A 441 3.13 10.65 19.25
CA PRO A 441 2.12 9.85 19.96
C PRO A 441 0.70 10.21 19.54
N ASP A 442 -0.11 9.19 19.32
CA ASP A 442 -1.53 9.34 19.07
C ASP A 442 -2.28 9.66 20.37
N ASP A 443 -3.46 10.21 20.21
CA ASP A 443 -4.34 10.55 21.30
C ASP A 443 -5.66 9.74 21.29
N PHE A 444 -5.66 8.59 20.59
CA PHE A 444 -6.77 7.65 20.53
C PHE A 444 -6.57 6.37 21.34
#